data_a7f695e179cc26657cd860e3e96cea5d
#
_entry.id   a7f695e179cc26657cd860e3e96cea5d
#
_cell.length_a   1.000
_cell.length_b   1.000
_cell.length_c   1.000
_cell.angle_alpha   90.00
_cell.angle_beta   90.00
_cell.angle_gamma   90.00
#
_symmetry.space_group_name_H-M   'P 1'
#
loop_
_entity.id
_entity.type
_entity.pdbx_description
1 polymer ?
#
loop_
_entity_poly.entity_id
_entity_poly.type
_entity_poly.pdbx_seq_one_letter_code
_entity_poly.pdbx_strand_id
1 'polypeptide(L)'
;MPLYYHGSFLAVIGITGELDQIRQYVHLADRITHLLIREKELNRLSRSLEDKKHFVIDALIRNEIADPDYLDTCLSDLQVNPGTKKRLLIIQSSPDGHNNSSSLEQKIIGLFGTLGITLYTFYYPNEYLAVLENSGKAALYQILADFTANCGALLSIAV
;
A
#
# COMPACT_ATOMS: atom_id res chain seq x y z
N MET A 1 12.66 -30.33 -15.63
CA MET A 1 13.29 -29.87 -14.39
C MET A 1 12.19 -29.63 -13.36
N PRO A 2 12.22 -30.24 -12.19
CA PRO A 2 11.23 -29.98 -11.15
C PRO A 2 11.47 -28.61 -10.51
N LEU A 3 10.40 -27.87 -10.28
CA LEU A 3 10.39 -26.57 -9.63
C LEU A 3 9.86 -26.73 -8.21
N TYR A 4 10.61 -26.24 -7.23
CA TYR A 4 10.23 -26.25 -5.83
C TYR A 4 10.13 -24.80 -5.32
N TYR A 5 9.15 -24.53 -4.46
CA TYR A 5 9.00 -23.25 -3.78
C TYR A 5 8.71 -23.47 -2.30
N HIS A 6 9.50 -22.88 -1.41
CA HIS A 6 9.48 -23.14 0.04
C HIS A 6 9.47 -24.62 0.42
N GLY A 7 10.23 -25.45 -0.30
CA GLY A 7 10.32 -26.88 -0.04
C GLY A 7 9.17 -27.74 -0.59
N SER A 8 8.12 -27.12 -1.13
CA SER A 8 6.98 -27.80 -1.74
C SER A 8 7.15 -27.93 -3.26
N PHE A 9 6.82 -29.08 -3.82
CA PHE A 9 6.81 -29.29 -5.27
C PHE A 9 5.70 -28.45 -5.89
N LEU A 10 6.05 -27.63 -6.88
CA LEU A 10 5.12 -26.71 -7.56
C LEU A 10 4.78 -27.21 -8.97
N ALA A 11 5.77 -27.51 -9.77
CA ALA A 11 5.58 -27.82 -11.19
C ALA A 11 6.82 -28.52 -11.80
N VAL A 12 6.70 -28.93 -13.05
CA VAL A 12 7.82 -29.36 -13.89
C VAL A 12 7.95 -28.41 -15.08
N ILE A 13 9.14 -27.86 -15.27
CA ILE A 13 9.47 -27.08 -16.48
C ILE A 13 10.09 -28.04 -17.49
N GLY A 14 9.47 -28.15 -18.67
CA GLY A 14 10.00 -28.87 -19.82
C GLY A 14 10.64 -27.89 -20.81
N ILE A 15 11.86 -28.17 -21.25
CA ILE A 15 12.53 -27.44 -22.32
C ILE A 15 12.90 -28.44 -23.40
N THR A 16 12.48 -28.18 -24.64
CA THR A 16 12.75 -29.03 -25.79
C THR A 16 13.78 -28.37 -26.72
N GLY A 17 14.74 -29.16 -27.25
CA GLY A 17 15.79 -28.68 -28.12
C GLY A 17 17.02 -29.61 -28.07
N GLU A 18 18.11 -29.22 -28.76
CA GLU A 18 19.39 -29.95 -28.71
C GLU A 18 20.08 -29.80 -27.36
N LEU A 19 20.61 -30.91 -26.81
CA LEU A 19 21.07 -31.03 -25.44
C LEU A 19 22.16 -29.98 -25.07
N ASP A 20 23.06 -29.70 -25.99
CA ASP A 20 24.18 -28.77 -25.74
C ASP A 20 23.73 -27.31 -25.72
N GLN A 21 22.67 -26.99 -26.46
CA GLN A 21 22.11 -25.65 -26.48
C GLN A 21 21.18 -25.39 -25.30
N ILE A 22 20.48 -26.42 -24.81
CA ILE A 22 19.49 -26.30 -23.73
C ILE A 22 20.15 -26.04 -22.38
N ARG A 23 21.32 -26.59 -22.09
CA ARG A 23 21.97 -26.52 -20.77
C ARG A 23 22.09 -25.10 -20.22
N GLN A 24 22.47 -24.15 -21.06
CA GLN A 24 22.59 -22.75 -20.64
C GLN A 24 21.23 -22.09 -20.36
N TYR A 25 20.17 -22.54 -21.01
CA TYR A 25 18.83 -21.97 -20.83
C TYR A 25 18.08 -22.58 -19.65
N VAL A 26 18.42 -23.79 -19.21
CA VAL A 26 17.78 -24.45 -18.06
C VAL A 26 17.95 -23.60 -16.79
N HIS A 27 19.18 -23.17 -16.50
CA HIS A 27 19.45 -22.30 -15.36
C HIS A 27 18.78 -20.93 -15.46
N LEU A 28 18.73 -20.36 -16.66
CA LEU A 28 18.05 -19.09 -16.89
C LEU A 28 16.54 -19.22 -16.70
N ALA A 29 15.92 -20.26 -17.24
CA ALA A 29 14.51 -20.55 -17.07
C ALA A 29 14.14 -20.77 -15.60
N ASP A 30 14.96 -21.49 -14.85
CA ASP A 30 14.78 -21.71 -13.41
C ASP A 30 14.78 -20.37 -12.65
N ARG A 31 15.80 -19.54 -12.88
CA ARG A 31 15.92 -18.24 -12.19
C ARG A 31 14.77 -17.30 -12.55
N ILE A 32 14.38 -17.22 -13.81
CA ILE A 32 13.27 -16.37 -14.26
C ILE A 32 11.97 -16.85 -13.61
N THR A 33 11.72 -18.16 -13.59
CA THR A 33 10.50 -18.70 -12.99
C THR A 33 10.43 -18.43 -11.49
N HIS A 34 11.53 -18.60 -10.76
CA HIS A 34 11.58 -18.26 -9.34
C HIS A 34 11.34 -16.76 -9.08
N LEU A 35 11.88 -15.88 -9.92
CA LEU A 35 11.64 -14.44 -9.82
C LEU A 35 10.18 -14.09 -10.06
N LEU A 36 9.54 -14.67 -11.08
CA LEU A 36 8.12 -14.44 -11.39
C LEU A 36 7.19 -14.94 -10.27
N ILE A 37 7.50 -16.09 -9.68
CA ILE A 37 6.72 -16.63 -8.55
C ILE A 37 6.84 -15.69 -7.35
N ARG A 38 8.05 -15.27 -7.01
CA ARG A 38 8.31 -14.35 -5.91
C ARG A 38 7.61 -13.01 -6.12
N GLU A 39 7.67 -12.45 -7.31
CA GLU A 39 6.99 -11.21 -7.66
C GLU A 39 5.47 -11.34 -7.50
N LYS A 40 4.88 -12.43 -8.02
CA LYS A 40 3.44 -12.69 -7.89
C LYS A 40 3.01 -12.79 -6.43
N GLU A 41 3.82 -13.41 -5.58
CA GLU A 41 3.51 -13.55 -4.16
C GLU A 41 3.62 -12.22 -3.41
N LEU A 42 4.65 -11.43 -3.67
CA LEU A 42 4.79 -10.08 -3.13
C LEU A 42 3.61 -9.18 -3.52
N ASN A 43 3.18 -9.25 -4.78
CA ASN A 43 2.02 -8.51 -5.27
C ASN A 43 0.71 -8.96 -4.59
N ARG A 44 0.55 -10.27 -4.34
CA ARG A 44 -0.61 -10.81 -3.62
C ARG A 44 -0.66 -10.32 -2.17
N LEU A 45 0.49 -10.35 -1.48
CA LEU A 45 0.60 -9.86 -0.10
C LEU A 45 0.35 -8.35 -0.01
N SER A 46 0.89 -7.59 -0.95
CA SER A 46 0.68 -6.14 -1.01
C SER A 46 -0.80 -5.79 -1.23
N ARG A 47 -1.48 -6.45 -2.16
CA ARG A 47 -2.92 -6.25 -2.39
C ARG A 47 -3.75 -6.60 -1.17
N SER A 48 -3.45 -7.72 -0.51
CA SER A 48 -4.16 -8.11 0.73
C SER A 48 -3.99 -7.07 1.84
N LEU A 49 -2.83 -6.41 1.93
CA LEU A 49 -2.59 -5.35 2.91
C LEU A 49 -3.40 -4.09 2.59
N GLU A 50 -3.44 -3.68 1.33
CA GLU A 50 -4.24 -2.52 0.90
C GLU A 50 -5.74 -2.77 1.09
N ASP A 51 -6.24 -3.97 0.78
CA ASP A 51 -7.64 -4.35 1.03
C ASP A 51 -8.00 -4.25 2.53
N LYS A 52 -7.09 -4.67 3.42
CA LYS A 52 -7.28 -4.53 4.88
C LYS A 52 -7.29 -3.07 5.32
N LYS A 53 -6.42 -2.23 4.77
CA LYS A 53 -6.41 -0.78 5.07
C LYS A 53 -7.72 -0.13 4.64
N HIS A 54 -8.20 -0.43 3.42
CA HIS A 54 -9.49 0.05 2.93
C HIS A 54 -10.63 -0.37 3.87
N PHE A 55 -10.68 -1.65 4.24
CA PHE A 55 -11.72 -2.16 5.13
C PHE A 55 -11.74 -1.44 6.48
N VAL A 56 -10.57 -1.28 7.11
CA VAL A 56 -10.46 -0.59 8.40
C VAL A 56 -10.87 0.89 8.30
N ILE A 57 -10.42 1.60 7.26
CA ILE A 57 -10.77 3.00 7.07
C ILE A 57 -12.26 3.17 6.81
N ASP A 58 -12.86 2.32 5.98
CA ASP A 58 -14.31 2.32 5.72
C ASP A 58 -15.12 2.06 7.00
N ALA A 59 -14.71 1.08 7.80
CA ALA A 59 -15.37 0.79 9.07
C ALA A 59 -15.32 1.98 10.05
N LEU A 60 -14.17 2.68 10.11
CA LEU A 60 -14.00 3.87 10.95
C LEU A 60 -14.85 5.06 10.47
N ILE A 61 -14.96 5.27 9.15
CA ILE A 61 -15.73 6.40 8.58
C ILE A 61 -17.23 6.16 8.73
N ARG A 62 -17.70 4.97 8.39
CA ARG A 62 -19.12 4.65 8.41
C ARG A 62 -19.66 4.38 9.80
N ASN A 63 -18.78 4.13 10.75
CA ASN A 63 -19.13 3.65 12.10
C ASN A 63 -20.03 2.42 12.07
N GLU A 64 -19.91 1.61 11.02
CA GLU A 64 -20.62 0.35 10.81
C GLU A 64 -19.61 -0.78 10.82
N ILE A 65 -19.70 -1.65 11.79
CA ILE A 65 -18.84 -2.83 11.91
C ILE A 65 -19.66 -4.05 11.48
N ALA A 66 -19.53 -4.41 10.23
CA ALA A 66 -20.22 -5.59 9.68
C ALA A 66 -19.66 -6.91 10.24
N ASP A 67 -18.36 -6.96 10.52
CA ASP A 67 -17.65 -8.12 11.05
C ASP A 67 -16.61 -7.66 12.08
N PRO A 68 -16.95 -7.68 13.39
CA PRO A 68 -16.04 -7.25 14.45
C PRO A 68 -14.77 -8.11 14.55
N ASP A 69 -14.87 -9.42 14.39
CA ASP A 69 -13.73 -10.34 14.52
C ASP A 69 -12.72 -10.12 13.40
N TYR A 70 -13.22 -9.86 12.19
CA TYR A 70 -12.37 -9.53 11.06
C TYR A 70 -11.72 -8.15 11.22
N LEU A 71 -12.45 -7.16 11.75
CA LEU A 71 -11.90 -5.84 12.05
C LEU A 71 -10.76 -5.93 13.07
N ASP A 72 -10.93 -6.68 14.15
CA ASP A 72 -9.89 -6.88 15.17
C ASP A 72 -8.65 -7.56 14.58
N THR A 73 -8.85 -8.54 13.70
CA THR A 73 -7.76 -9.17 12.97
C THR A 73 -7.01 -8.16 12.09
N CYS A 74 -7.74 -7.33 11.33
CA CYS A 74 -7.14 -6.30 10.48
C CYS A 74 -6.39 -5.24 11.30
N LEU A 75 -6.96 -4.77 12.41
CA LEU A 75 -6.32 -3.80 13.30
C LEU A 75 -5.02 -4.36 13.89
N SER A 76 -5.02 -5.63 14.30
CA SER A 76 -3.83 -6.33 14.80
C SER A 76 -2.75 -6.43 13.73
N ASP A 77 -3.10 -6.87 12.51
CA ASP A 77 -2.17 -7.02 11.39
C ASP A 77 -1.57 -5.67 10.95
N LEU A 78 -2.35 -4.59 11.03
CA LEU A 78 -1.92 -3.24 10.71
C LEU A 78 -1.25 -2.53 11.89
N GLN A 79 -1.16 -3.17 13.05
CA GLN A 79 -0.60 -2.63 14.30
C GLN A 79 -1.29 -1.33 14.75
N VAL A 80 -2.60 -1.23 14.51
CA VAL A 80 -3.41 -0.06 14.89
C VAL A 80 -4.04 -0.30 16.26
N ASN A 81 -3.74 0.56 17.23
CA ASN A 81 -4.31 0.46 18.58
C ASN A 81 -5.77 0.96 18.60
N PRO A 82 -6.78 0.11 18.86
CA PRO A 82 -8.18 0.53 18.88
C PRO A 82 -8.51 1.50 20.05
N GLY A 83 -7.73 1.48 21.15
CA GLY A 83 -7.98 2.29 22.34
C GLY A 83 -7.53 3.76 22.24
N THR A 84 -6.80 4.15 21.21
CA THR A 84 -6.33 5.53 21.03
C THR A 84 -7.32 6.36 20.22
N LYS A 85 -7.49 7.63 20.63
CA LYS A 85 -8.28 8.59 19.83
C LYS A 85 -7.57 8.85 18.51
N LYS A 86 -8.32 8.71 17.42
CA LYS A 86 -7.83 8.89 16.05
C LYS A 86 -8.47 10.12 15.40
N ARG A 87 -7.80 10.64 14.40
CA ARG A 87 -8.32 11.68 13.50
C ARG A 87 -8.21 11.20 12.08
N LEU A 88 -9.13 11.63 11.27
CA LEU A 88 -9.10 11.41 9.84
C LEU A 88 -8.45 12.63 9.18
N LEU A 89 -7.41 12.38 8.38
CA LEU A 89 -6.81 13.34 7.49
C LEU A 89 -7.31 13.04 6.09
N ILE A 90 -7.89 14.04 5.45
CA ILE A 90 -8.38 13.95 4.07
C ILE A 90 -7.54 14.89 3.22
N ILE A 91 -6.93 14.38 2.16
CA ILE A 91 -6.19 15.15 1.17
C ILE A 91 -6.87 14.95 -0.19
N GLN A 92 -7.40 16.02 -0.76
CA GLN A 92 -7.98 16.01 -2.10
C GLN A 92 -7.06 16.75 -3.06
N SER A 93 -6.75 16.12 -4.19
CA SER A 93 -6.02 16.75 -5.29
C SER A 93 -6.98 17.33 -6.33
N SER A 94 -6.60 18.48 -6.93
CA SER A 94 -7.39 19.07 -8.01
C SER A 94 -7.33 18.21 -9.26
N PRO A 95 -8.44 18.01 -9.99
CA PRO A 95 -8.48 17.23 -11.23
C PRO A 95 -7.62 17.81 -12.35
N ASP A 96 -7.28 19.10 -12.30
CA ASP A 96 -6.46 19.78 -13.33
C ASP A 96 -4.96 19.44 -13.26
N GLY A 97 -4.53 18.70 -12.23
CA GLY A 97 -3.13 18.33 -11.99
C GLY A 97 -2.63 17.05 -12.70
N HIS A 98 -3.33 16.52 -13.68
CA HIS A 98 -3.03 15.22 -14.32
C HIS A 98 -1.60 15.06 -14.88
N ASN A 99 -0.90 16.14 -15.18
CA ASN A 99 0.47 16.04 -15.71
C ASN A 99 1.56 15.79 -14.65
N ASN A 100 1.22 15.80 -13.34
CA ASN A 100 2.17 15.61 -12.24
C ASN A 100 1.68 14.63 -11.15
N SER A 101 0.72 13.75 -11.47
CA SER A 101 0.08 12.87 -10.48
C SER A 101 1.08 11.99 -9.72
N SER A 102 2.06 11.39 -10.39
CA SER A 102 3.07 10.55 -9.74
C SER A 102 4.00 11.34 -8.79
N SER A 103 4.34 12.57 -9.13
CA SER A 103 5.15 13.43 -8.27
C SER A 103 4.37 13.89 -7.03
N LEU A 104 3.07 14.19 -7.19
CA LEU A 104 2.21 14.58 -6.08
C LEU A 104 1.94 13.41 -5.14
N GLU A 105 1.68 12.22 -5.68
CA GLU A 105 1.52 11.00 -4.92
C GLU A 105 2.75 10.70 -4.05
N GLN A 106 3.95 10.78 -4.62
CA GLN A 106 5.20 10.61 -3.88
C GLN A 106 5.35 11.63 -2.73
N LYS A 107 4.96 12.88 -2.95
CA LYS A 107 4.97 13.91 -1.91
C LYS A 107 3.99 13.60 -0.79
N ILE A 108 2.76 13.13 -1.12
CA ILE A 108 1.75 12.75 -0.13
C ILE A 108 2.21 11.55 0.69
N ILE A 109 2.78 10.53 0.05
CA ILE A 109 3.35 9.37 0.73
C ILE A 109 4.52 9.79 1.63
N GLY A 110 5.37 10.70 1.17
CA GLY A 110 6.45 11.29 1.97
C GLY A 110 5.93 12.05 3.19
N LEU A 111 4.83 12.81 3.06
CA LEU A 111 4.15 13.46 4.18
C LEU A 111 3.65 12.44 5.19
N PHE A 112 3.01 11.35 4.74
CA PHE A 112 2.55 10.28 5.63
C PHE A 112 3.70 9.65 6.39
N GLY A 113 4.84 9.40 5.73
CA GLY A 113 6.05 8.92 6.38
C GLY A 113 6.58 9.90 7.45
N THR A 114 6.58 11.19 7.18
CA THR A 114 7.00 12.24 8.14
C THR A 114 6.08 12.32 9.35
N LEU A 115 4.77 12.11 9.16
CA LEU A 115 3.76 12.09 10.21
C LEU A 115 3.64 10.73 10.94
N GLY A 116 4.41 9.72 10.53
CA GLY A 116 4.32 8.35 11.07
C GLY A 116 3.00 7.65 10.76
N ILE A 117 2.31 8.05 9.69
CA ILE A 117 1.03 7.46 9.29
C ILE A 117 1.29 6.17 8.54
N THR A 118 0.78 5.06 9.04
CA THR A 118 0.82 3.74 8.41
C THR A 118 -0.51 3.32 7.82
N LEU A 119 -1.61 3.84 8.38
CA LEU A 119 -2.97 3.55 7.93
C LEU A 119 -3.48 4.67 7.03
N TYR A 120 -3.39 4.47 5.73
CA TYR A 120 -3.91 5.36 4.71
C TYR A 120 -4.37 4.56 3.48
N THR A 121 -5.24 5.15 2.69
CA THR A 121 -5.75 4.59 1.45
C THR A 121 -6.06 5.67 0.43
N PHE A 122 -6.13 5.29 -0.84
CA PHE A 122 -6.50 6.16 -1.93
C PHE A 122 -7.91 5.83 -2.43
N TYR A 123 -8.76 6.85 -2.51
CA TYR A 123 -10.07 6.77 -3.14
C TYR A 123 -10.04 7.49 -4.49
N TYR A 124 -10.27 6.72 -5.52
CA TYR A 124 -10.35 7.25 -6.87
C TYR A 124 -11.49 8.30 -6.96
N PRO A 125 -11.34 9.42 -7.67
CA PRO A 125 -10.20 9.72 -8.54
C PRO A 125 -9.04 10.52 -7.89
N ASN A 126 -9.22 11.14 -6.74
CA ASN A 126 -8.31 12.18 -6.28
C ASN A 126 -8.24 12.38 -4.76
N GLU A 127 -8.67 11.41 -3.97
CA GLU A 127 -8.76 11.55 -2.52
C GLU A 127 -7.87 10.56 -1.79
N TYR A 128 -7.08 11.06 -0.83
CA TYR A 128 -6.31 10.24 0.11
C TYR A 128 -6.92 10.37 1.50
N LEU A 129 -7.24 9.26 2.11
CA LEU A 129 -7.69 9.17 3.49
C LEU A 129 -6.60 8.55 4.34
N ALA A 130 -6.26 9.20 5.45
CA ALA A 130 -5.25 8.72 6.36
C ALA A 130 -5.71 8.86 7.80
N VAL A 131 -5.35 7.91 8.64
CA VAL A 131 -5.72 7.87 10.06
C VAL A 131 -4.50 8.26 10.89
N LEU A 132 -4.66 9.31 11.67
CA LEU A 132 -3.65 9.83 12.59
C LEU A 132 -3.98 9.42 14.03
N GLU A 133 -2.98 8.98 14.77
CA GLU A 133 -3.08 8.95 16.23
C GLU A 133 -2.93 10.37 16.79
N ASN A 134 -3.59 10.64 17.92
CA ASN A 134 -3.72 11.99 18.47
C ASN A 134 -2.39 12.53 19.04
N SER A 135 -1.45 12.87 18.17
CA SER A 135 -0.21 13.59 18.50
C SER A 135 -0.41 15.11 18.37
N GLY A 136 0.27 15.87 19.17
CA GLY A 136 0.16 17.31 19.40
C GLY A 136 -0.35 18.19 18.23
N LYS A 137 -1.49 18.85 18.46
CA LYS A 137 -2.23 19.59 17.43
C LYS A 137 -1.38 20.65 16.71
N ALA A 138 -0.56 21.42 17.42
CA ALA A 138 0.16 22.57 16.87
C ALA A 138 1.22 22.15 15.82
N ALA A 139 1.98 21.11 16.10
CA ALA A 139 3.01 20.61 15.17
C ALA A 139 2.38 20.03 13.90
N LEU A 140 1.25 19.32 14.01
CA LEU A 140 0.52 18.77 12.87
C LEU A 140 0.08 19.88 11.90
N TYR A 141 -0.60 20.89 12.43
CA TYR A 141 -1.09 22.01 11.58
C TYR A 141 0.04 22.76 10.89
N GLN A 142 1.18 22.93 11.57
CA GLN A 142 2.33 23.58 10.95
C GLN A 142 2.88 22.73 9.77
N ILE A 143 3.06 21.42 9.97
CA ILE A 143 3.54 20.51 8.92
C ILE A 143 2.58 20.51 7.73
N LEU A 144 1.26 20.47 7.97
CA LEU A 144 0.26 20.51 6.90
C LEU A 144 0.24 21.84 6.17
N ALA A 145 0.39 22.97 6.87
CA ALA A 145 0.47 24.29 6.27
C ALA A 145 1.71 24.42 5.37
N ASP A 146 2.86 23.99 5.85
CA ASP A 146 4.11 24.00 5.08
C ASP A 146 4.01 23.09 3.84
N PHE A 147 3.39 21.92 4.01
CA PHE A 147 3.15 21.00 2.89
C PHE A 147 2.23 21.63 1.82
N THR A 148 1.12 22.22 2.26
CA THR A 148 0.17 22.89 1.33
C THR A 148 0.84 24.04 0.58
N ALA A 149 1.65 24.86 1.26
CA ALA A 149 2.40 25.93 0.65
C ALA A 149 3.38 25.42 -0.43
N ASN A 150 4.00 24.27 -0.20
CA ASN A 150 4.95 23.64 -1.12
C ASN A 150 4.27 22.89 -2.30
N CYS A 151 3.01 22.53 -2.19
CA CYS A 151 2.24 21.87 -3.24
C CYS A 151 1.41 22.82 -4.10
N GLY A 152 1.26 24.08 -3.68
CA GLY A 152 0.45 25.09 -4.38
C GLY A 152 -1.06 24.83 -4.27
N ALA A 153 -1.86 25.53 -5.08
CA ALA A 153 -3.33 25.47 -5.06
C ALA A 153 -3.94 24.12 -5.51
N LEU A 154 -3.11 23.10 -5.70
CA LEU A 154 -3.52 21.77 -6.21
C LEU A 154 -4.08 20.85 -5.12
N LEU A 155 -4.04 21.26 -3.84
CA LEU A 155 -4.46 20.41 -2.72
C LEU A 155 -5.45 21.11 -1.79
N SER A 156 -6.43 20.35 -1.33
CA SER A 156 -7.31 20.68 -0.20
C SER A 156 -7.07 19.67 0.92
N ILE A 157 -6.88 20.14 2.16
CA ILE A 157 -6.60 19.31 3.32
C ILE A 157 -7.62 19.59 4.42
N ALA A 158 -8.22 18.54 4.97
CA ALA A 158 -9.12 18.58 6.13
C ALA A 158 -8.65 17.59 7.22
N VAL A 159 -8.82 17.94 8.52
CA VAL A 159 -8.44 17.11 9.70
C VAL A 159 -9.55 17.10 10.75
#